data_0f60d20fced108d0ee8919b113dc32b5
#
_entry.id   0f60d20fced108d0ee8919b113dc32b5
#
_cell.length_a   1.000
_cell.length_b   1.000
_cell.length_c   1.000
_cell.angle_alpha   90.00
_cell.angle_beta   90.00
_cell.angle_gamma   90.00
#
_symmetry.space_group_name_H-M   'P 1'
#
loop_
_entity.id
_entity.type
_entity.pdbx_description
1 polymer ?
#
loop_
_entity_poly.entity_id
_entity_poly.type
_entity_poly.pdbx_seq_one_letter_code
_entity_poly.pdbx_strand_id
1 'polypeptide(L)'
;MKVSLLVHSYWPESSPPQRRWTALLKEFCASGWDIEVITPVAHAPAGRGDLHEEQAGRPFRRQEGQFTELIRRVPYLPHGNSQLTRFIDHCFSAAMSVPIGLFTPRPDVVIATAPSLPILAAGYLLARLRRVPLIVEMRDAWPDLARDSRMVKGRVKSVVEVAVDYIQHRADLVVTVTEGFAETLRTRGIKNVATVSNGLHVDTIPVLGPPALEREVFEALYLGNHGASQRLEVVIRASALVGDSMHLHLVGDGTRKPALQKLARELKAPVTFHPPLHGPAVLERYASADTCIVSLRDDWKSFETTVPSKTYEVLSLGRHATAIVIGEAARIIADAEAGDIVASGPEAVADLWRELAADRSRLVRDETSRQWVKEHADYSLLAEQYMGLIEELLNRTSVPSR
;
A
#
# COMPACT_ATOMS: atom_id res chain seq x y z
N MET A 1 1.46 26.36 -6.61
CA MET A 1 1.99 25.32 -7.52
C MET A 1 0.83 24.48 -8.04
N LYS A 2 0.87 24.08 -9.33
CA LYS A 2 -0.21 23.27 -9.95
C LYS A 2 0.27 21.87 -10.25
N VAL A 3 -0.39 20.86 -9.71
CA VAL A 3 -0.06 19.44 -9.90
C VAL A 3 -1.20 18.74 -10.63
N SER A 4 -0.87 17.94 -11.65
CA SER A 4 -1.81 17.02 -12.27
C SER A 4 -1.47 15.59 -11.86
N LEU A 5 -2.34 14.97 -11.05
CA LEU A 5 -2.18 13.61 -10.58
C LEU A 5 -3.03 12.65 -11.41
N LEU A 6 -2.39 11.68 -12.06
CA LEU A 6 -3.06 10.57 -12.75
C LEU A 6 -3.03 9.34 -11.87
N VAL A 7 -4.20 8.88 -11.45
CA VAL A 7 -4.37 7.71 -10.59
C VAL A 7 -5.59 6.91 -11.03
N HIS A 8 -5.51 5.57 -10.99
CA HIS A 8 -6.64 4.73 -11.43
C HIS A 8 -7.73 4.56 -10.37
N SER A 9 -7.42 4.73 -9.09
CA SER A 9 -8.38 4.63 -7.97
C SER A 9 -8.17 5.80 -7.02
N TYR A 10 -9.22 6.57 -6.82
CA TYR A 10 -9.24 7.73 -5.94
C TYR A 10 -10.58 7.84 -5.22
N TRP A 11 -10.68 8.76 -4.24
CA TRP A 11 -11.92 9.01 -3.51
C TRP A 11 -13.15 9.08 -4.47
N PRO A 12 -14.32 8.47 -4.12
CA PRO A 12 -14.70 7.85 -2.85
C PRO A 12 -14.39 6.34 -2.76
N GLU A 13 -13.59 5.77 -3.65
CA GLU A 13 -13.16 4.38 -3.54
C GLU A 13 -12.27 4.16 -2.31
N SER A 14 -12.29 2.95 -1.74
CA SER A 14 -11.40 2.56 -0.67
C SER A 14 -10.34 1.58 -1.18
N SER A 15 -9.16 2.10 -1.49
CA SER A 15 -8.03 1.30 -2.00
C SER A 15 -6.71 1.79 -1.39
N PRO A 16 -5.64 0.98 -1.38
CA PRO A 16 -4.34 1.44 -0.90
C PRO A 16 -3.79 2.66 -1.66
N PRO A 17 -3.90 2.77 -3.00
CA PRO A 17 -3.54 4.00 -3.71
C PRO A 17 -4.35 5.21 -3.26
N GLN A 18 -5.65 5.05 -3.13
CA GLN A 18 -6.53 6.13 -2.70
C GLN A 18 -6.15 6.64 -1.31
N ARG A 19 -5.95 5.76 -0.32
CA ARG A 19 -5.60 6.17 1.05
C ARG A 19 -4.31 6.99 1.10
N ARG A 20 -3.28 6.54 0.39
CA ARG A 20 -2.01 7.25 0.32
C ARG A 20 -2.18 8.65 -0.30
N TRP A 21 -2.80 8.70 -1.48
CA TRP A 21 -2.95 9.98 -2.18
C TRP A 21 -3.91 10.92 -1.48
N THR A 22 -4.97 10.43 -0.87
CA THR A 22 -5.84 11.26 0.00
C THR A 22 -5.04 11.87 1.16
N ALA A 23 -4.18 11.10 1.82
CA ALA A 23 -3.36 11.60 2.91
C ALA A 23 -2.33 12.65 2.44
N LEU A 24 -1.61 12.38 1.35
CA LEU A 24 -0.64 13.34 0.79
C LEU A 24 -1.32 14.61 0.28
N LEU A 25 -2.44 14.48 -0.45
CA LEU A 25 -3.13 15.64 -1.02
C LEU A 25 -3.79 16.52 0.03
N LYS A 26 -4.18 15.98 1.19
CA LYS A 26 -4.61 16.77 2.33
C LYS A 26 -3.56 17.83 2.70
N GLU A 27 -2.31 17.41 2.83
CA GLU A 27 -1.20 18.28 3.19
C GLU A 27 -0.80 19.22 2.02
N PHE A 28 -0.81 18.75 0.78
CA PHE A 28 -0.53 19.56 -0.40
C PHE A 28 -1.56 20.69 -0.54
N CYS A 29 -2.85 20.39 -0.39
CA CYS A 29 -3.93 21.38 -0.44
C CYS A 29 -3.83 22.38 0.74
N ALA A 30 -3.51 21.88 1.95
CA ALA A 30 -3.30 22.74 3.11
C ALA A 30 -2.13 23.72 2.91
N SER A 31 -1.11 23.33 2.12
CA SER A 31 0.02 24.19 1.72
C SER A 31 -0.32 25.13 0.54
N GLY A 32 -1.58 25.20 0.12
CA GLY A 32 -2.04 26.10 -0.94
C GLY A 32 -1.70 25.67 -2.37
N TRP A 33 -1.43 24.38 -2.59
CA TRP A 33 -1.17 23.84 -3.93
C TRP A 33 -2.49 23.57 -4.68
N ASP A 34 -2.54 23.91 -5.96
CA ASP A 34 -3.63 23.59 -6.87
C ASP A 34 -3.47 22.15 -7.37
N ILE A 35 -4.36 21.27 -6.95
CA ILE A 35 -4.29 19.87 -7.34
C ILE A 35 -5.43 19.50 -8.28
N GLU A 36 -5.10 18.89 -9.41
CA GLU A 36 -6.08 18.31 -10.31
C GLU A 36 -5.86 16.80 -10.43
N VAL A 37 -6.82 16.02 -9.95
CA VAL A 37 -6.79 14.56 -9.99
C VAL A 37 -7.55 14.06 -11.20
N ILE A 38 -6.89 13.31 -12.07
CA ILE A 38 -7.51 12.66 -13.24
C ILE A 38 -7.63 11.16 -12.92
N THR A 39 -8.87 10.69 -12.81
CA THR A 39 -9.18 9.34 -12.33
C THR A 39 -10.49 8.83 -12.95
N PRO A 40 -10.69 7.51 -13.12
CA PRO A 40 -11.98 6.97 -13.56
C PRO A 40 -13.14 7.35 -12.64
N VAL A 41 -14.35 7.27 -13.17
CA VAL A 41 -15.56 7.24 -12.32
C VAL A 41 -15.40 6.13 -11.30
N ALA A 42 -15.74 6.40 -10.04
CA ALA A 42 -15.59 5.42 -8.98
C ALA A 42 -16.45 4.16 -9.27
N HIS A 43 -15.81 3.00 -9.29
CA HIS A 43 -16.43 1.72 -9.67
C HIS A 43 -15.87 0.51 -8.91
N ALA A 44 -14.92 0.70 -8.01
CA ALA A 44 -14.32 -0.35 -7.19
C ALA A 44 -14.46 -0.06 -5.68
N PRO A 45 -14.62 -1.08 -4.83
CA PRO A 45 -14.77 -2.50 -5.19
C PRO A 45 -16.11 -2.79 -5.86
N ALA A 46 -16.15 -3.86 -6.65
CA ALA A 46 -17.36 -4.31 -7.33
C ALA A 46 -18.48 -4.58 -6.34
N GLY A 47 -19.46 -3.68 -6.28
CA GLY A 47 -20.56 -3.67 -5.32
C GLY A 47 -20.90 -2.22 -4.98
N ARG A 48 -21.55 -1.53 -5.92
CA ARG A 48 -21.98 -0.11 -5.81
C ARG A 48 -22.99 0.17 -4.67
N GLY A 49 -23.31 -0.79 -3.80
CA GLY A 49 -24.37 -0.64 -2.81
C GLY A 49 -24.22 0.52 -1.83
N ASP A 50 -22.98 1.01 -1.62
CA ASP A 50 -22.69 2.00 -0.58
C ASP A 50 -22.19 3.36 -1.10
N LEU A 51 -21.97 3.51 -2.42
CA LEU A 51 -21.57 4.80 -2.98
C LEU A 51 -22.79 5.57 -3.48
N HIS A 52 -23.05 6.74 -2.91
CA HIS A 52 -24.00 7.68 -3.50
C HIS A 52 -23.54 8.04 -4.92
N GLU A 53 -24.44 7.99 -5.92
CA GLU A 53 -24.12 8.28 -7.32
C GLU A 53 -23.45 9.65 -7.51
N GLU A 54 -23.79 10.62 -6.67
CA GLU A 54 -23.17 11.95 -6.67
C GLU A 54 -21.68 11.91 -6.32
N GLN A 55 -21.27 11.04 -5.38
CA GLN A 55 -19.86 10.89 -4.99
C GLN A 55 -19.05 10.11 -6.01
N ALA A 56 -19.65 9.12 -6.67
CA ALA A 56 -19.00 8.36 -7.73
C ALA A 56 -18.54 9.26 -8.90
N GLY A 57 -19.29 10.34 -9.13
CA GLY A 57 -19.06 11.30 -10.20
C GLY A 57 -19.59 10.80 -11.54
N ARG A 58 -19.49 11.65 -12.57
CA ARG A 58 -19.91 11.35 -13.94
C ARG A 58 -18.73 11.55 -14.91
N PRO A 59 -18.63 10.75 -15.97
CA PRO A 59 -17.60 10.94 -16.98
C PRO A 59 -17.56 12.37 -17.52
N PHE A 60 -16.36 12.89 -17.77
CA PHE A 60 -16.10 14.22 -18.30
C PHE A 60 -16.54 15.39 -17.41
N ARG A 61 -16.99 15.11 -16.18
CA ARG A 61 -17.37 16.14 -15.22
C ARG A 61 -16.26 16.42 -14.24
N ARG A 62 -16.22 17.66 -13.77
CA ARG A 62 -15.39 18.16 -12.68
C ARG A 62 -16.20 18.10 -11.40
N GLN A 63 -15.58 17.65 -10.32
CA GLN A 63 -16.13 17.71 -8.97
C GLN A 63 -15.04 18.16 -7.99
N GLU A 64 -15.43 18.75 -6.89
CA GLU A 64 -14.53 19.00 -5.77
C GLU A 64 -14.29 17.71 -5.02
N GLY A 65 -13.07 17.53 -4.51
CA GLY A 65 -12.70 16.41 -3.68
C GLY A 65 -12.96 16.65 -2.19
N GLN A 66 -12.23 15.95 -1.33
CA GLN A 66 -12.40 16.04 0.12
C GLN A 66 -11.75 17.31 0.73
N PHE A 67 -10.80 17.90 0.02
CA PHE A 67 -10.07 19.08 0.47
C PHE A 67 -10.37 20.26 -0.48
N THR A 68 -9.40 20.67 -1.28
CA THR A 68 -9.62 21.70 -2.32
C THR A 68 -9.23 21.17 -3.71
N GLU A 69 -8.86 19.89 -3.81
CA GLU A 69 -8.51 19.27 -5.06
C GLU A 69 -9.68 19.14 -6.01
N LEU A 70 -9.42 19.34 -7.30
CA LEU A 70 -10.38 19.17 -8.37
C LEU A 70 -10.26 17.78 -8.99
N ILE A 71 -11.32 17.01 -9.00
CA ILE A 71 -11.35 15.67 -9.58
C ILE A 71 -11.98 15.72 -10.96
N ARG A 72 -11.25 15.21 -11.98
CA ARG A 72 -11.73 14.99 -13.35
C ARG A 72 -12.00 13.51 -13.56
N ARG A 73 -13.25 13.16 -13.75
CA ARG A 73 -13.66 11.78 -13.98
C ARG A 73 -13.52 11.40 -15.45
N VAL A 74 -12.74 10.34 -15.69
CA VAL A 74 -12.69 9.71 -17.01
C VAL A 74 -13.66 8.52 -17.07
N PRO A 75 -14.18 8.17 -18.27
CA PRO A 75 -15.00 6.98 -18.42
C PRO A 75 -14.18 5.70 -18.13
N TYR A 76 -14.87 4.65 -17.69
CA TYR A 76 -14.33 3.32 -17.48
C TYR A 76 -15.14 2.29 -18.25
N LEU A 77 -14.58 1.11 -18.48
CA LEU A 77 -15.28 -0.03 -19.06
C LEU A 77 -15.75 -0.97 -17.94
N PRO A 78 -17.06 -1.24 -17.84
CA PRO A 78 -17.56 -2.20 -16.86
C PRO A 78 -16.88 -3.56 -17.05
N HIS A 79 -16.32 -4.10 -15.97
CA HIS A 79 -15.60 -5.36 -16.00
C HIS A 79 -15.99 -6.25 -14.82
N GLY A 80 -15.89 -7.58 -15.00
CA GLY A 80 -16.01 -8.55 -13.91
C GLY A 80 -14.67 -8.83 -13.21
N ASN A 81 -14.57 -10.01 -12.60
CA ASN A 81 -13.37 -10.40 -11.85
C ASN A 81 -12.19 -10.89 -12.72
N SER A 82 -12.34 -10.90 -14.06
CA SER A 82 -11.28 -11.32 -14.98
C SER A 82 -10.12 -10.31 -14.99
N GLN A 83 -8.89 -10.80 -14.89
CA GLN A 83 -7.69 -9.95 -14.99
C GLN A 83 -7.58 -9.26 -16.35
N LEU A 84 -7.98 -9.94 -17.43
CA LEU A 84 -7.93 -9.38 -18.78
C LEU A 84 -8.91 -8.21 -18.95
N THR A 85 -10.15 -8.35 -18.50
CA THR A 85 -11.15 -7.28 -18.61
C THR A 85 -10.78 -6.06 -17.75
N ARG A 86 -10.18 -6.28 -16.57
CA ARG A 86 -9.61 -5.20 -15.75
C ARG A 86 -8.46 -4.48 -16.46
N PHE A 87 -7.56 -5.24 -17.10
CA PHE A 87 -6.45 -4.63 -17.84
C PHE A 87 -6.95 -3.81 -19.03
N ILE A 88 -7.98 -4.27 -19.75
CA ILE A 88 -8.61 -3.51 -20.83
C ILE A 88 -9.22 -2.21 -20.31
N ASP A 89 -9.92 -2.25 -19.17
CA ASP A 89 -10.44 -1.06 -18.52
C ASP A 89 -9.32 -0.08 -18.13
N HIS A 90 -8.24 -0.57 -17.53
CA HIS A 90 -7.08 0.26 -17.19
C HIS A 90 -6.46 0.94 -18.42
N CYS A 91 -6.37 0.22 -19.55
CA CYS A 91 -5.89 0.79 -20.81
C CYS A 91 -6.84 1.86 -21.35
N PHE A 92 -8.14 1.59 -21.34
CA PHE A 92 -9.15 2.52 -21.80
C PHE A 92 -9.20 3.80 -20.97
N SER A 93 -9.27 3.67 -19.65
CA SER A 93 -9.30 4.81 -18.71
C SER A 93 -8.02 5.65 -18.80
N ALA A 94 -6.86 5.00 -18.94
CA ALA A 94 -5.59 5.68 -19.14
C ALA A 94 -5.57 6.46 -20.46
N ALA A 95 -6.05 5.86 -21.56
CA ALA A 95 -6.15 6.54 -22.86
C ALA A 95 -7.07 7.78 -22.78
N MET A 96 -8.20 7.67 -22.06
CA MET A 96 -9.12 8.78 -21.85
C MET A 96 -8.56 9.88 -20.94
N SER A 97 -7.60 9.57 -20.08
CA SER A 97 -6.95 10.54 -19.20
C SER A 97 -6.12 11.58 -19.98
N VAL A 98 -5.55 11.19 -21.11
CA VAL A 98 -4.71 12.10 -21.91
C VAL A 98 -5.51 13.27 -22.51
N PRO A 99 -6.58 13.06 -23.31
CA PRO A 99 -7.35 14.19 -23.83
C PRO A 99 -7.95 15.05 -22.71
N ILE A 100 -8.47 14.45 -21.64
CA ILE A 100 -9.01 15.21 -20.51
C ILE A 100 -7.92 16.08 -19.89
N GLY A 101 -6.73 15.54 -19.64
CA GLY A 101 -5.59 16.30 -19.11
C GLY A 101 -5.11 17.41 -20.06
N LEU A 102 -5.34 17.31 -21.37
CA LEU A 102 -5.04 18.39 -22.31
C LEU A 102 -6.02 19.55 -22.23
N PHE A 103 -7.23 19.33 -21.77
CA PHE A 103 -8.24 20.39 -21.57
C PHE A 103 -8.24 21.01 -20.17
N THR A 104 -7.34 20.56 -19.28
CA THR A 104 -7.15 21.18 -17.96
C THR A 104 -6.18 22.37 -18.04
N PRO A 105 -6.14 23.28 -17.05
CA PRO A 105 -5.07 24.25 -16.95
C PRO A 105 -3.70 23.60 -16.98
N ARG A 106 -2.71 24.23 -17.61
CA ARG A 106 -1.36 23.67 -17.69
C ARG A 106 -0.80 23.48 -16.28
N PRO A 107 -0.45 22.25 -15.88
CA PRO A 107 0.20 22.00 -14.60
C PRO A 107 1.68 22.41 -14.65
N ASP A 108 2.30 22.55 -13.48
CA ASP A 108 3.75 22.69 -13.34
C ASP A 108 4.45 21.32 -13.41
N VAL A 109 3.75 20.26 -12.96
CA VAL A 109 4.25 18.88 -12.96
C VAL A 109 3.10 17.88 -13.15
N VAL A 110 3.39 16.78 -13.82
CA VAL A 110 2.49 15.61 -13.93
C VAL A 110 3.03 14.49 -13.05
N ILE A 111 2.17 13.92 -12.19
CA ILE A 111 2.46 12.74 -11.39
C ILE A 111 1.59 11.59 -11.90
N ALA A 112 2.20 10.45 -12.21
CA ALA A 112 1.50 9.22 -12.58
C ALA A 112 1.86 8.09 -11.60
N THR A 113 0.85 7.45 -10.98
CA THR A 113 1.09 6.48 -9.91
C THR A 113 0.62 5.07 -10.28
N ALA A 114 1.49 4.07 -10.04
CA ALA A 114 1.13 2.65 -10.06
C ALA A 114 0.19 2.31 -8.88
N PRO A 115 -0.57 1.17 -8.90
CA PRO A 115 -0.26 -0.07 -9.66
C PRO A 115 -0.84 -0.15 -11.08
N SER A 116 -1.63 0.79 -11.55
CA SER A 116 -2.12 0.74 -12.93
C SER A 116 -1.01 1.14 -13.89
N LEU A 117 -0.34 0.16 -14.53
CA LEU A 117 0.75 0.45 -15.45
C LEU A 117 0.36 1.29 -16.67
N PRO A 118 -0.84 1.11 -17.30
CA PRO A 118 -1.28 1.98 -18.38
C PRO A 118 -1.33 3.47 -18.02
N ILE A 119 -1.61 3.81 -16.76
CA ILE A 119 -1.66 5.21 -16.31
C ILE A 119 -0.29 5.88 -16.38
N LEU A 120 0.80 5.10 -16.23
CA LEU A 120 2.17 5.64 -16.37
C LEU A 120 2.42 6.09 -17.80
N ALA A 121 1.95 5.32 -18.78
CA ALA A 121 2.04 5.69 -20.19
C ALA A 121 1.20 6.95 -20.52
N ALA A 122 0.00 7.05 -19.96
CA ALA A 122 -0.84 8.23 -20.10
C ALA A 122 -0.17 9.47 -19.47
N GLY A 123 0.41 9.34 -18.27
CA GLY A 123 1.16 10.40 -17.60
C GLY A 123 2.38 10.84 -18.41
N TYR A 124 3.14 9.89 -18.94
CA TYR A 124 4.28 10.17 -19.81
C TYR A 124 3.85 10.95 -21.06
N LEU A 125 2.81 10.51 -21.75
CA LEU A 125 2.30 11.19 -22.93
C LEU A 125 1.78 12.60 -22.60
N LEU A 126 1.01 12.74 -21.52
CA LEU A 126 0.48 14.03 -21.08
C LEU A 126 1.60 15.02 -20.73
N ALA A 127 2.59 14.60 -19.96
CA ALA A 127 3.73 15.42 -19.57
C ALA A 127 4.50 15.91 -20.82
N ARG A 128 4.75 15.03 -21.81
CA ARG A 128 5.39 15.38 -23.07
C ARG A 128 4.59 16.37 -23.91
N LEU A 129 3.28 16.17 -24.04
CA LEU A 129 2.39 17.07 -24.79
C LEU A 129 2.27 18.44 -24.11
N ARG A 130 2.25 18.45 -22.79
CA ARG A 130 2.21 19.70 -21.99
C ARG A 130 3.57 20.34 -21.80
N ARG A 131 4.67 19.66 -22.12
CA ARG A 131 6.06 20.09 -21.92
C ARG A 131 6.31 20.49 -20.48
N VAL A 132 6.00 19.57 -19.57
CA VAL A 132 6.22 19.69 -18.11
C VAL A 132 6.93 18.46 -17.58
N PRO A 133 7.62 18.55 -16.44
CA PRO A 133 8.24 17.40 -15.81
C PRO A 133 7.25 16.28 -15.47
N LEU A 134 7.75 15.04 -15.53
CA LEU A 134 7.01 13.81 -15.16
C LEU A 134 7.63 13.21 -13.90
N ILE A 135 6.77 12.99 -12.91
CA ILE A 135 7.07 12.12 -11.77
C ILE A 135 6.32 10.80 -11.95
N VAL A 136 7.05 9.70 -11.85
CA VAL A 136 6.48 8.34 -11.85
C VAL A 136 6.56 7.79 -10.43
N GLU A 137 5.40 7.50 -9.82
CA GLU A 137 5.38 6.86 -8.51
C GLU A 137 5.17 5.34 -8.67
N MET A 138 6.13 4.57 -8.16
CA MET A 138 6.14 3.12 -8.18
C MET A 138 5.93 2.58 -6.76
N ARG A 139 4.77 1.95 -6.52
CA ARG A 139 4.39 1.49 -5.17
C ARG A 139 4.67 0.02 -4.92
N ASP A 140 4.83 -0.74 -5.97
CA ASP A 140 5.19 -2.15 -5.96
C ASP A 140 6.43 -2.36 -6.82
N ALA A 141 7.25 -3.33 -6.49
CA ALA A 141 8.48 -3.67 -7.22
C ALA A 141 8.18 -4.31 -8.59
N TRP A 142 7.51 -3.58 -9.47
CA TRP A 142 7.33 -3.97 -10.87
C TRP A 142 8.63 -3.73 -11.66
N PRO A 143 9.06 -4.66 -12.52
CA PRO A 143 8.35 -5.88 -12.97
C PRO A 143 8.62 -7.14 -12.11
N ASP A 144 9.40 -7.06 -11.04
CA ASP A 144 9.86 -8.23 -10.27
C ASP A 144 8.68 -8.96 -9.63
N LEU A 145 7.73 -8.23 -9.06
CA LEU A 145 6.51 -8.80 -8.50
C LEU A 145 5.70 -9.60 -9.54
N ALA A 146 5.69 -9.16 -10.79
CA ALA A 146 5.04 -9.90 -11.88
C ALA A 146 5.77 -11.20 -12.23
N ARG A 147 7.10 -11.22 -12.06
CA ARG A 147 7.93 -12.42 -12.25
C ARG A 147 7.69 -13.42 -11.13
N ASP A 148 7.73 -12.97 -9.89
CA ASP A 148 7.56 -13.80 -8.70
C ASP A 148 6.15 -14.40 -8.63
N SER A 149 5.13 -13.59 -8.88
CA SER A 149 3.72 -14.01 -8.84
C SER A 149 3.27 -14.85 -10.03
N ARG A 150 4.07 -14.94 -11.10
CA ARG A 150 3.71 -15.58 -12.39
C ARG A 150 2.39 -15.07 -12.99
N MET A 151 2.00 -13.84 -12.65
CA MET A 151 0.71 -13.26 -13.05
C MET A 151 0.61 -12.96 -14.54
N VAL A 152 1.74 -12.66 -15.19
CA VAL A 152 1.79 -12.35 -16.62
C VAL A 152 2.74 -13.33 -17.31
N LYS A 153 2.30 -13.94 -18.41
CA LYS A 153 3.08 -14.92 -19.19
C LYS A 153 3.25 -14.46 -20.65
N GLY A 154 4.35 -14.91 -21.27
CA GLY A 154 4.58 -14.77 -22.71
C GLY A 154 4.98 -13.35 -23.17
N ARG A 155 4.75 -13.05 -24.45
CA ARG A 155 5.18 -11.80 -25.11
C ARG A 155 4.59 -10.53 -24.50
N VAL A 156 3.37 -10.60 -23.95
CA VAL A 156 2.72 -9.45 -23.29
C VAL A 156 3.52 -9.00 -22.07
N LYS A 157 4.07 -9.94 -21.29
CA LYS A 157 4.96 -9.64 -20.16
C LYS A 157 6.14 -8.77 -20.60
N SER A 158 6.86 -9.21 -21.63
CA SER A 158 8.05 -8.51 -22.12
C SER A 158 7.72 -7.10 -22.63
N VAL A 159 6.58 -6.91 -23.29
CA VAL A 159 6.16 -5.57 -23.77
C VAL A 159 5.87 -4.63 -22.62
N VAL A 160 5.16 -5.10 -21.58
CA VAL A 160 4.85 -4.30 -20.40
C VAL A 160 6.12 -3.95 -19.63
N GLU A 161 7.04 -4.91 -19.43
CA GLU A 161 8.32 -4.69 -18.77
C GLU A 161 9.15 -3.63 -19.50
N VAL A 162 9.29 -3.74 -20.83
CA VAL A 162 10.03 -2.77 -21.64
C VAL A 162 9.38 -1.38 -21.60
N ALA A 163 8.04 -1.31 -21.63
CA ALA A 163 7.34 -0.04 -21.58
C ALA A 163 7.51 0.66 -20.22
N VAL A 164 7.40 -0.09 -19.13
CA VAL A 164 7.61 0.46 -17.77
C VAL A 164 9.05 0.92 -17.60
N ASP A 165 10.02 0.10 -17.97
CA ASP A 165 11.45 0.43 -17.92
C ASP A 165 11.75 1.70 -18.73
N TYR A 166 11.23 1.79 -19.96
CA TYR A 166 11.38 2.97 -20.81
C TYR A 166 10.80 4.24 -20.14
N ILE A 167 9.61 4.14 -19.55
CA ILE A 167 8.97 5.29 -18.89
C ILE A 167 9.77 5.71 -17.66
N GLN A 168 10.25 4.76 -16.84
CA GLN A 168 11.08 5.02 -15.67
C GLN A 168 12.37 5.74 -16.04
N HIS A 169 13.06 5.32 -17.12
CA HIS A 169 14.27 5.99 -17.62
C HIS A 169 14.01 7.39 -18.23
N ARG A 170 12.77 7.69 -18.61
CA ARG A 170 12.36 8.96 -19.22
C ARG A 170 11.63 9.88 -18.24
N ALA A 171 11.31 9.41 -17.05
CA ALA A 171 10.77 10.23 -15.98
C ALA A 171 11.84 11.21 -15.47
N ASP A 172 11.41 12.40 -15.12
CA ASP A 172 12.30 13.41 -14.53
C ASP A 172 12.60 13.07 -13.05
N LEU A 173 11.68 12.34 -12.40
CA LEU A 173 11.86 11.74 -11.08
C LEU A 173 11.04 10.45 -10.99
N VAL A 174 11.62 9.40 -10.41
CA VAL A 174 10.90 8.20 -9.98
C VAL A 174 10.81 8.19 -8.46
N VAL A 175 9.61 8.12 -7.92
CA VAL A 175 9.38 8.00 -6.47
C VAL A 175 8.98 6.57 -6.14
N THR A 176 9.64 5.97 -5.16
CA THR A 176 9.33 4.64 -4.63
C THR A 176 8.82 4.73 -3.20
N VAL A 177 8.24 3.65 -2.69
CA VAL A 177 7.75 3.59 -1.31
C VAL A 177 8.70 2.88 -0.35
N THR A 178 9.85 2.41 -0.85
CA THR A 178 10.88 1.70 -0.07
C THR A 178 12.26 2.00 -0.63
N GLU A 179 13.26 2.13 0.26
CA GLU A 179 14.63 2.43 -0.16
C GLU A 179 15.26 1.25 -0.91
N GLY A 180 14.99 0.03 -0.50
CA GLY A 180 15.50 -1.15 -1.22
C GLY A 180 15.00 -1.24 -2.66
N PHE A 181 13.78 -0.78 -2.93
CA PHE A 181 13.31 -0.69 -4.32
C PHE A 181 13.93 0.50 -5.07
N ALA A 182 14.15 1.64 -4.40
CA ALA A 182 14.88 2.76 -4.99
C ALA A 182 16.30 2.34 -5.41
N GLU A 183 17.01 1.62 -4.55
CA GLU A 183 18.33 1.09 -4.86
C GLU A 183 18.30 0.11 -6.04
N THR A 184 17.30 -0.77 -6.08
CA THR A 184 17.08 -1.66 -7.23
C THR A 184 16.90 -0.86 -8.54
N LEU A 185 16.19 0.24 -8.53
CA LEU A 185 16.02 1.09 -9.72
C LEU A 185 17.32 1.82 -10.08
N ARG A 186 18.09 2.30 -9.10
CA ARG A 186 19.38 2.94 -9.33
C ARG A 186 20.39 1.96 -9.97
N THR A 187 20.42 0.71 -9.50
CA THR A 187 21.26 -0.35 -10.11
C THR A 187 20.84 -0.70 -11.54
N ARG A 188 19.59 -0.46 -11.92
CA ARG A 188 19.10 -0.56 -13.30
C ARG A 188 19.42 0.67 -14.14
N GLY A 189 20.10 1.67 -13.61
CA GLY A 189 20.54 2.87 -14.32
C GLY A 189 19.54 4.03 -14.33
N ILE A 190 18.47 3.97 -13.52
CA ILE A 190 17.54 5.09 -13.35
C ILE A 190 18.21 6.12 -12.44
N LYS A 191 18.44 7.33 -12.97
CA LYS A 191 19.33 8.33 -12.33
C LYS A 191 18.64 9.08 -11.18
N ASN A 192 17.39 9.49 -11.39
CA ASN A 192 16.64 10.32 -10.44
C ASN A 192 15.61 9.47 -9.73
N VAL A 193 15.98 8.88 -8.61
CA VAL A 193 15.09 8.05 -7.78
C VAL A 193 15.12 8.55 -6.36
N ALA A 194 13.94 8.78 -5.80
CA ALA A 194 13.73 9.14 -4.40
C ALA A 194 12.76 8.17 -3.73
N THR A 195 12.84 8.11 -2.41
CA THR A 195 11.95 7.29 -1.59
C THR A 195 11.04 8.20 -0.77
N VAL A 196 9.73 7.97 -0.86
CA VAL A 196 8.72 8.53 0.04
C VAL A 196 7.86 7.35 0.49
N SER A 197 8.07 6.87 1.70
CA SER A 197 7.47 5.62 2.20
C SER A 197 5.94 5.67 2.27
N ASN A 198 5.31 4.51 2.44
CA ASN A 198 3.95 4.48 2.95
C ASN A 198 3.95 4.90 4.41
N GLY A 199 2.82 5.40 4.89
CA GLY A 199 2.70 5.88 6.27
C GLY A 199 1.26 5.94 6.73
N LEU A 200 1.06 6.72 7.77
CA LEU A 200 -0.25 7.06 8.32
C LEU A 200 -0.17 8.42 9.05
N HIS A 201 -1.31 8.99 9.39
CA HIS A 201 -1.35 10.13 10.31
C HIS A 201 -1.32 9.59 11.74
N VAL A 202 -0.17 9.64 12.39
CA VAL A 202 0.07 9.03 13.72
C VAL A 202 -0.90 9.57 14.76
N ASP A 203 -1.18 10.86 14.73
CA ASP A 203 -2.05 11.52 15.73
C ASP A 203 -3.53 11.07 15.61
N THR A 204 -3.93 10.46 14.49
CA THR A 204 -5.28 9.89 14.33
C THR A 204 -5.39 8.46 14.84
N ILE A 205 -4.29 7.81 15.16
CA ILE A 205 -4.24 6.45 15.67
C ILE A 205 -4.13 6.51 17.20
N PRO A 206 -5.07 5.95 17.95
CA PRO A 206 -4.98 5.93 19.40
C PRO A 206 -3.83 5.02 19.88
N VAL A 207 -3.20 5.35 20.97
CA VAL A 207 -2.29 4.44 21.67
C VAL A 207 -3.14 3.43 22.43
N LEU A 208 -2.87 2.16 22.20
CA LEU A 208 -3.52 1.09 22.96
C LEU A 208 -2.75 0.88 24.27
N GLY A 209 -3.48 0.66 25.35
CA GLY A 209 -2.90 0.22 26.62
C GLY A 209 -2.19 -1.14 26.49
N PRO A 210 -1.43 -1.58 27.48
CA PRO A 210 -0.77 -2.89 27.46
C PRO A 210 -1.78 -4.02 27.23
N PRO A 211 -1.35 -5.15 26.62
CA PRO A 211 -2.22 -6.32 26.49
C PRO A 211 -2.59 -6.89 27.87
N ALA A 212 -3.66 -7.65 27.94
CA ALA A 212 -4.08 -8.28 29.19
C ALA A 212 -3.11 -9.40 29.58
N LEU A 213 -2.21 -9.11 30.53
CA LEU A 213 -1.11 -10.03 30.92
C LEU A 213 -1.60 -11.29 31.64
N GLU A 214 -2.77 -11.24 32.27
CA GLU A 214 -3.35 -12.36 33.05
C GLU A 214 -4.24 -13.31 32.24
N ARG A 215 -4.32 -13.12 30.92
CA ARG A 215 -5.17 -13.94 30.04
C ARG A 215 -4.60 -15.34 29.90
N GLU A 216 -5.45 -16.38 30.05
CA GLU A 216 -5.05 -17.78 29.91
C GLU A 216 -4.77 -18.18 28.46
N VAL A 217 -5.55 -17.66 27.50
CA VAL A 217 -5.43 -17.95 26.09
C VAL A 217 -4.61 -16.84 25.41
N PHE A 218 -3.62 -17.24 24.62
CA PHE A 218 -2.80 -16.31 23.84
C PHE A 218 -3.52 -15.91 22.55
N GLU A 219 -3.73 -14.62 22.32
CA GLU A 219 -4.51 -14.07 21.23
C GLU A 219 -3.64 -13.47 20.13
N ALA A 220 -3.55 -14.13 18.97
CA ALA A 220 -2.83 -13.65 17.81
C ALA A 220 -3.80 -13.09 16.76
N LEU A 221 -3.47 -11.92 16.19
CA LEU A 221 -4.33 -11.24 15.21
C LEU A 221 -3.60 -11.00 13.90
N TYR A 222 -4.19 -11.42 12.80
CA TYR A 222 -3.89 -10.91 11.47
C TYR A 222 -5.08 -10.11 10.94
N LEU A 223 -4.83 -8.87 10.50
CA LEU A 223 -5.85 -8.02 9.90
C LEU A 223 -5.40 -7.53 8.52
N GLY A 224 -6.04 -8.01 7.46
CA GLY A 224 -5.66 -7.63 6.11
C GLY A 224 -6.17 -8.54 5.00
N ASN A 225 -5.52 -8.46 3.85
CA ASN A 225 -5.85 -9.28 2.69
C ASN A 225 -5.43 -10.75 2.91
N HIS A 226 -6.33 -11.67 2.63
CA HIS A 226 -6.07 -13.12 2.64
C HIS A 226 -5.60 -13.58 1.23
N GLY A 227 -4.50 -13.00 0.76
CA GLY A 227 -3.93 -13.29 -0.56
C GLY A 227 -2.76 -14.28 -0.51
N ALA A 228 -2.22 -14.58 -1.69
CA ALA A 228 -1.07 -15.48 -1.82
C ALA A 228 0.24 -14.87 -1.26
N SER A 229 0.35 -13.55 -1.28
CA SER A 229 1.50 -12.79 -0.80
C SER A 229 1.74 -12.91 0.69
N GLN A 230 0.69 -13.11 1.48
CA GLN A 230 0.73 -13.11 2.94
C GLN A 230 1.09 -14.46 3.55
N ARG A 231 1.02 -15.57 2.79
CA ARG A 231 1.38 -16.93 3.23
C ARG A 231 0.79 -17.33 4.58
N LEU A 232 -0.49 -17.02 4.80
CA LEU A 232 -1.18 -17.24 6.07
C LEU A 232 -1.34 -18.74 6.46
N GLU A 233 -1.03 -19.63 5.56
CA GLU A 233 -0.93 -21.08 5.83
C GLU A 233 0.07 -21.38 6.96
N VAL A 234 1.16 -20.58 7.07
CA VAL A 234 2.19 -20.73 8.12
C VAL A 234 1.58 -20.49 9.49
N VAL A 235 0.86 -19.38 9.68
CA VAL A 235 0.28 -19.03 10.98
C VAL A 235 -0.87 -19.96 11.40
N ILE A 236 -1.63 -20.50 10.44
CA ILE A 236 -2.66 -21.53 10.72
C ILE A 236 -2.01 -22.85 11.19
N ARG A 237 -0.93 -23.27 10.55
CA ARG A 237 -0.19 -24.46 10.99
C ARG A 237 0.48 -24.25 12.35
N ALA A 238 1.04 -23.07 12.58
CA ALA A 238 1.61 -22.70 13.87
C ALA A 238 0.56 -22.75 14.98
N SER A 239 -0.64 -22.19 14.75
CA SER A 239 -1.71 -22.22 15.74
C SER A 239 -2.16 -23.67 16.06
N ALA A 240 -2.20 -24.55 15.06
CA ALA A 240 -2.48 -25.97 15.28
C ALA A 240 -1.40 -26.69 16.12
N LEU A 241 -0.12 -26.27 15.99
CA LEU A 241 1.00 -26.82 16.79
C LEU A 241 0.97 -26.32 18.24
N VAL A 242 0.49 -25.10 18.49
CA VAL A 242 0.32 -24.58 19.86
C VAL A 242 -0.92 -25.19 20.52
N GLY A 243 -2.00 -25.37 19.80
CA GLY A 243 -3.24 -25.98 20.29
C GLY A 243 -4.11 -25.01 21.12
N ASP A 244 -4.89 -25.56 22.06
CA ASP A 244 -5.97 -24.86 22.76
C ASP A 244 -5.51 -23.71 23.68
N SER A 245 -4.20 -23.59 23.94
CA SER A 245 -3.65 -22.49 24.74
C SER A 245 -3.55 -21.17 23.98
N MET A 246 -3.89 -21.16 22.69
CA MET A 246 -3.95 -19.96 21.86
C MET A 246 -5.20 -19.86 21.01
N HIS A 247 -5.47 -18.65 20.51
CA HIS A 247 -6.49 -18.41 19.49
C HIS A 247 -5.97 -17.47 18.41
N LEU A 248 -6.18 -17.84 17.14
CA LEU A 248 -5.76 -17.03 15.99
C LEU A 248 -6.98 -16.36 15.35
N HIS A 249 -6.97 -15.05 15.25
CA HIS A 249 -7.98 -14.28 14.54
C HIS A 249 -7.46 -13.85 13.17
N LEU A 250 -8.14 -14.26 12.10
CA LEU A 250 -7.89 -13.83 10.73
C LEU A 250 -9.03 -12.92 10.26
N VAL A 251 -8.77 -11.60 10.24
CA VAL A 251 -9.76 -10.57 9.90
C VAL A 251 -9.49 -10.07 8.48
N GLY A 252 -10.50 -10.16 7.61
CA GLY A 252 -10.40 -9.68 6.24
C GLY A 252 -10.99 -10.62 5.21
N ASP A 253 -10.59 -10.40 3.96
CA ASP A 253 -11.00 -11.22 2.81
C ASP A 253 -9.85 -11.35 1.80
N GLY A 254 -9.99 -12.24 0.84
CA GLY A 254 -9.02 -12.43 -0.23
C GLY A 254 -9.14 -13.77 -0.93
N THR A 255 -8.45 -13.92 -2.03
CA THR A 255 -8.55 -15.07 -2.94
C THR A 255 -8.17 -16.41 -2.31
N ARG A 256 -7.40 -16.40 -1.22
CA ARG A 256 -6.95 -17.60 -0.53
C ARG A 256 -7.86 -17.99 0.65
N LYS A 257 -8.77 -17.11 1.08
CA LYS A 257 -9.62 -17.35 2.27
C LYS A 257 -10.32 -18.71 2.27
N PRO A 258 -10.97 -19.20 1.18
CA PRO A 258 -11.61 -20.51 1.17
C PRO A 258 -10.61 -21.67 1.42
N ALA A 259 -9.41 -21.58 0.84
CA ALA A 259 -8.37 -22.60 1.03
C ALA A 259 -7.80 -22.56 2.47
N LEU A 260 -7.64 -21.38 3.05
CA LEU A 260 -7.19 -21.19 4.43
C LEU A 260 -8.21 -21.75 5.43
N GLN A 261 -9.51 -21.52 5.20
CA GLN A 261 -10.58 -22.07 6.01
C GLN A 261 -10.62 -23.62 5.93
N LYS A 262 -10.38 -24.18 4.75
CA LYS A 262 -10.27 -25.62 4.58
C LYS A 262 -9.09 -26.17 5.39
N LEU A 263 -7.91 -25.56 5.26
CA LEU A 263 -6.70 -25.94 6.01
C LEU A 263 -6.92 -25.91 7.54
N ALA A 264 -7.52 -24.83 8.04
CA ALA A 264 -7.81 -24.69 9.48
C ALA A 264 -8.71 -25.82 10.00
N ARG A 265 -9.76 -26.20 9.24
CA ARG A 265 -10.65 -27.34 9.62
C ARG A 265 -9.91 -28.67 9.58
N GLU A 266 -9.10 -28.93 8.55
CA GLU A 266 -8.32 -30.19 8.42
C GLU A 266 -7.34 -30.37 9.58
N LEU A 267 -6.72 -29.28 10.03
CA LEU A 267 -5.77 -29.31 11.15
C LEU A 267 -6.45 -29.18 12.53
N LYS A 268 -7.74 -28.93 12.60
CA LYS A 268 -8.47 -28.55 13.81
C LYS A 268 -7.79 -27.39 14.54
N ALA A 269 -7.25 -26.43 13.79
CA ALA A 269 -6.53 -25.30 14.32
C ALA A 269 -7.47 -24.32 15.05
N PRO A 270 -7.05 -23.72 16.19
CA PRO A 270 -7.86 -22.76 16.95
C PRO A 270 -7.89 -21.39 16.22
N VAL A 271 -8.63 -21.31 15.13
CA VAL A 271 -8.70 -20.16 14.23
C VAL A 271 -10.12 -19.69 14.00
N THR A 272 -10.34 -18.39 14.16
CA THR A 272 -11.59 -17.73 13.76
C THR A 272 -11.36 -16.79 12.58
N PHE A 273 -12.18 -16.96 11.54
CA PHE A 273 -12.20 -16.08 10.38
C PHE A 273 -13.30 -15.03 10.51
N HIS A 274 -12.91 -13.77 10.47
CA HIS A 274 -13.83 -12.63 10.50
C HIS A 274 -13.98 -11.99 9.12
N PRO A 275 -15.12 -11.33 8.83
CA PRO A 275 -15.24 -10.47 7.65
C PRO A 275 -14.30 -9.26 7.77
N PRO A 276 -14.10 -8.47 6.70
CA PRO A 276 -13.44 -7.17 6.79
C PRO A 276 -14.15 -6.28 7.83
N LEU A 277 -13.35 -5.60 8.65
CA LEU A 277 -13.81 -4.68 9.67
C LEU A 277 -13.43 -3.25 9.30
N HIS A 278 -14.21 -2.29 9.79
CA HIS A 278 -14.00 -0.85 9.59
C HIS A 278 -14.24 -0.07 10.88
N GLY A 279 -13.63 1.11 10.96
CA GLY A 279 -13.86 2.04 12.08
C GLY A 279 -13.48 1.45 13.44
N PRO A 280 -14.27 1.72 14.51
CA PRO A 280 -13.96 1.31 15.88
C PRO A 280 -13.74 -0.18 16.08
N ALA A 281 -14.45 -1.05 15.33
CA ALA A 281 -14.31 -2.50 15.43
C ALA A 281 -12.88 -3.00 15.08
N VAL A 282 -12.13 -2.26 14.26
CA VAL A 282 -10.72 -2.54 13.97
C VAL A 282 -9.88 -2.33 15.23
N LEU A 283 -10.08 -1.20 15.92
CA LEU A 283 -9.35 -0.86 17.14
C LEU A 283 -9.64 -1.83 18.29
N GLU A 284 -10.91 -2.25 18.44
CA GLU A 284 -11.31 -3.26 19.41
C GLU A 284 -10.58 -4.59 19.17
N ARG A 285 -10.42 -4.99 17.91
CA ARG A 285 -9.66 -6.20 17.57
C ARG A 285 -8.17 -6.05 17.89
N TYR A 286 -7.56 -4.93 17.57
CA TYR A 286 -6.17 -4.65 17.96
C TYR A 286 -6.01 -4.62 19.49
N ALA A 287 -6.95 -4.01 20.20
CA ALA A 287 -6.91 -3.95 21.68
C ALA A 287 -7.03 -5.33 22.33
N SER A 288 -7.79 -6.25 21.71
CA SER A 288 -7.97 -7.61 22.22
C SER A 288 -6.81 -8.56 21.91
N ALA A 289 -5.88 -8.19 21.03
CA ALA A 289 -4.76 -9.04 20.63
C ALA A 289 -3.56 -8.92 21.56
N ASP A 290 -2.88 -10.02 21.81
CA ASP A 290 -1.58 -10.08 22.45
C ASP A 290 -0.47 -9.73 21.44
N THR A 291 -0.57 -10.29 20.24
CA THR A 291 0.37 -10.00 19.16
C THR A 291 -0.35 -9.77 17.83
N CYS A 292 0.20 -8.88 17.01
CA CYS A 292 -0.28 -8.59 15.66
C CYS A 292 0.67 -9.20 14.64
N ILE A 293 0.14 -9.92 13.65
CA ILE A 293 0.93 -10.63 12.67
C ILE A 293 1.20 -9.72 11.46
N VAL A 294 2.47 -9.57 11.13
CA VAL A 294 2.94 -8.97 9.88
C VAL A 294 3.58 -10.08 9.06
N SER A 295 2.98 -10.48 7.95
CA SER A 295 3.42 -11.65 7.20
C SER A 295 3.48 -11.38 5.71
N LEU A 296 4.60 -11.74 5.10
CA LEU A 296 4.85 -11.85 3.67
C LEU A 296 5.62 -13.12 3.38
N ARG A 297 5.48 -13.63 2.16
CA ARG A 297 6.29 -14.76 1.67
C ARG A 297 7.76 -14.38 1.63
N ASP A 298 8.63 -15.31 1.99
CA ASP A 298 10.07 -15.19 1.95
C ASP A 298 10.70 -15.75 0.67
N ASP A 299 9.92 -16.48 -0.14
CA ASP A 299 10.36 -17.10 -1.40
C ASP A 299 10.13 -16.19 -2.65
N TRP A 300 9.63 -14.96 -2.47
CA TRP A 300 9.56 -13.96 -3.51
C TRP A 300 10.59 -12.86 -3.27
N LYS A 301 11.55 -12.75 -4.19
CA LYS A 301 12.63 -11.77 -4.07
C LYS A 301 12.17 -10.33 -4.00
N SER A 302 11.06 -10.00 -4.67
CA SER A 302 10.43 -8.67 -4.60
C SER A 302 10.00 -8.26 -3.19
N PHE A 303 9.85 -9.23 -2.28
CA PHE A 303 9.46 -8.94 -0.89
C PHE A 303 10.62 -8.61 0.04
N GLU A 304 11.88 -8.76 -0.42
CA GLU A 304 13.03 -8.19 0.29
C GLU A 304 12.96 -6.65 0.37
N THR A 305 12.30 -6.02 -0.59
CA THR A 305 12.15 -4.57 -0.69
C THR A 305 10.71 -4.09 -0.51
N THR A 306 9.80 -4.94 -0.01
CA THR A 306 8.38 -4.61 0.19
C THR A 306 8.06 -4.45 1.67
N VAL A 307 7.40 -3.36 2.03
CA VAL A 307 6.89 -3.12 3.39
C VAL A 307 5.37 -3.09 3.35
N PRO A 308 4.68 -4.03 4.03
CA PRO A 308 3.23 -4.00 4.15
C PRO A 308 2.78 -2.72 4.87
N SER A 309 1.78 -2.02 4.36
CA SER A 309 1.25 -0.81 4.99
C SER A 309 0.74 -1.04 6.44
N LYS A 310 0.31 -2.27 6.74
CA LYS A 310 -0.10 -2.67 8.10
C LYS A 310 1.04 -2.64 9.12
N THR A 311 2.28 -2.73 8.69
CA THR A 311 3.45 -2.58 9.56
C THR A 311 3.37 -1.27 10.34
N TYR A 312 3.22 -0.15 9.65
CA TYR A 312 3.15 1.17 10.28
C TYR A 312 1.95 1.31 11.24
N GLU A 313 0.81 0.69 10.91
CA GLU A 313 -0.37 0.68 11.77
C GLU A 313 -0.11 -0.07 13.09
N VAL A 314 0.47 -1.27 13.03
CA VAL A 314 0.81 -2.07 14.21
C VAL A 314 1.82 -1.34 15.10
N LEU A 315 2.87 -0.76 14.50
CA LEU A 315 3.87 0.03 15.19
C LEU A 315 3.24 1.22 15.94
N SER A 316 2.31 1.93 15.27
CA SER A 316 1.66 3.13 15.85
C SER A 316 0.70 2.82 16.97
N LEU A 317 0.12 1.63 17.00
CA LEU A 317 -0.81 1.19 18.04
C LEU A 317 -0.09 0.75 19.33
N GLY A 318 1.22 0.51 19.29
CA GLY A 318 2.01 -0.01 20.40
C GLY A 318 1.67 -1.48 20.73
N ARG A 319 1.34 -2.28 19.69
CA ARG A 319 1.14 -3.73 19.84
C ARG A 319 2.38 -4.49 19.41
N HIS A 320 2.67 -5.57 20.15
CA HIS A 320 3.72 -6.50 19.76
C HIS A 320 3.47 -7.04 18.35
N ALA A 321 4.51 -7.08 17.51
CA ALA A 321 4.48 -7.63 16.18
C ALA A 321 5.14 -9.01 16.12
N THR A 322 4.39 -10.05 15.75
CA THR A 322 4.97 -11.29 15.25
C THR A 322 5.23 -11.12 13.76
N ALA A 323 6.50 -10.92 13.39
CA ALA A 323 6.91 -10.55 12.05
C ALA A 323 7.48 -11.74 11.27
N ILE A 324 6.73 -12.20 10.28
CA ILE A 324 7.15 -13.26 9.34
C ILE A 324 7.46 -12.56 8.01
N VAL A 325 8.54 -11.80 8.01
CA VAL A 325 8.98 -10.96 6.88
C VAL A 325 10.49 -10.98 6.75
N ILE A 326 10.98 -10.56 5.59
CA ILE A 326 12.40 -10.44 5.28
C ILE A 326 12.74 -9.02 4.82
N GLY A 327 14.02 -8.73 4.67
CA GLY A 327 14.50 -7.49 4.05
C GLY A 327 14.10 -6.23 4.79
N GLU A 328 13.57 -5.25 4.04
CA GLU A 328 13.28 -3.91 4.56
C GLU A 328 12.19 -3.90 5.64
N ALA A 329 11.15 -4.72 5.49
CA ALA A 329 10.10 -4.82 6.51
C ALA A 329 10.62 -5.37 7.83
N ALA A 330 11.52 -6.37 7.79
CA ALA A 330 12.15 -6.91 8.99
C ALA A 330 13.02 -5.84 9.67
N ARG A 331 13.83 -5.11 8.90
CA ARG A 331 14.66 -4.02 9.41
C ARG A 331 13.82 -2.95 10.12
N ILE A 332 12.74 -2.49 9.52
CA ILE A 332 11.84 -1.49 10.12
C ILE A 332 11.28 -1.96 11.46
N ILE A 333 10.85 -3.23 11.54
CA ILE A 333 10.31 -3.79 12.79
C ILE A 333 11.38 -3.90 13.87
N ALA A 334 12.62 -4.24 13.49
CA ALA A 334 13.77 -4.27 14.40
C ALA A 334 14.15 -2.86 14.88
N ASP A 335 14.31 -1.90 13.95
CA ASP A 335 14.70 -0.52 14.24
C ASP A 335 13.66 0.19 15.13
N ALA A 336 12.38 -0.15 14.97
CA ALA A 336 11.28 0.36 15.78
C ALA A 336 11.04 -0.43 17.07
N GLU A 337 11.81 -1.46 17.37
CA GLU A 337 11.64 -2.35 18.53
C GLU A 337 10.20 -2.86 18.70
N ALA A 338 9.51 -3.11 17.59
CA ALA A 338 8.07 -3.35 17.58
C ALA A 338 7.67 -4.79 17.96
N GLY A 339 8.60 -5.74 17.97
CA GLY A 339 8.33 -7.15 18.25
C GLY A 339 9.41 -8.10 17.75
N ASP A 340 9.02 -9.36 17.56
CA ASP A 340 9.94 -10.43 17.19
C ASP A 340 9.85 -10.78 15.71
N ILE A 341 11.01 -10.84 15.05
CA ILE A 341 11.14 -11.33 13.66
C ILE A 341 11.42 -12.83 13.73
N VAL A 342 10.56 -13.61 13.07
CA VAL A 342 10.63 -15.06 13.12
C VAL A 342 10.71 -15.67 11.72
N ALA A 343 11.43 -16.78 11.59
CA ALA A 343 11.55 -17.51 10.33
C ALA A 343 10.19 -17.98 9.82
N SER A 344 10.03 -18.04 8.50
CA SER A 344 8.78 -18.43 7.83
C SER A 344 8.55 -19.95 7.89
N GLY A 345 8.46 -20.50 9.11
CA GLY A 345 8.15 -21.88 9.40
C GLY A 345 7.11 -22.03 10.50
N PRO A 346 6.16 -22.97 10.39
CA PRO A 346 5.10 -23.13 11.40
C PRO A 346 5.68 -23.42 12.79
N GLU A 347 6.75 -24.21 12.88
CA GLU A 347 7.41 -24.60 14.12
C GLU A 347 8.03 -23.39 14.80
N ALA A 348 8.80 -22.57 14.06
CA ALA A 348 9.43 -21.37 14.62
C ALA A 348 8.41 -20.35 15.13
N VAL A 349 7.31 -20.17 14.39
CA VAL A 349 6.20 -19.28 14.82
C VAL A 349 5.49 -19.86 16.05
N ALA A 350 5.26 -21.16 16.11
CA ALA A 350 4.63 -21.80 17.26
C ALA A 350 5.51 -21.72 18.52
N ASP A 351 6.83 -21.88 18.39
CA ASP A 351 7.78 -21.79 19.49
C ASP A 351 7.83 -20.34 20.03
N LEU A 352 7.92 -19.35 19.14
CA LEU A 352 7.82 -17.94 19.56
C LEU A 352 6.51 -17.67 20.32
N TRP A 353 5.38 -18.14 19.84
CA TRP A 353 4.10 -17.89 20.52
C TRP A 353 4.01 -18.58 21.89
N ARG A 354 4.61 -19.77 22.06
CA ARG A 354 4.72 -20.43 23.37
C ARG A 354 5.59 -19.64 24.33
N GLU A 355 6.73 -19.12 23.86
CA GLU A 355 7.61 -18.24 24.65
C GLU A 355 6.90 -16.96 25.08
N LEU A 356 6.20 -16.29 24.17
CA LEU A 356 5.44 -15.06 24.47
C LEU A 356 4.25 -15.32 25.41
N ALA A 357 3.62 -16.49 25.31
CA ALA A 357 2.56 -16.91 26.25
C ALA A 357 3.12 -17.20 27.66
N ALA A 358 4.32 -17.76 27.75
CA ALA A 358 5.00 -18.06 29.01
C ALA A 358 5.57 -16.79 29.67
N ASP A 359 6.09 -15.86 28.89
CA ASP A 359 6.59 -14.57 29.36
C ASP A 359 5.87 -13.41 28.65
N ARG A 360 4.71 -13.06 29.16
CA ARG A 360 3.87 -11.99 28.61
C ARG A 360 4.46 -10.59 28.81
N SER A 361 5.50 -10.42 29.63
CA SER A 361 6.17 -9.12 29.76
C SER A 361 6.80 -8.67 28.44
N ARG A 362 7.18 -9.61 27.59
CA ARG A 362 7.68 -9.37 26.22
C ARG A 362 6.65 -8.76 25.28
N LEU A 363 5.37 -8.83 25.59
CA LEU A 363 4.29 -8.24 24.80
C LEU A 363 4.11 -6.74 25.05
N VAL A 364 4.63 -6.25 26.15
CA VAL A 364 4.52 -4.82 26.51
C VAL A 364 5.46 -4.03 25.62
N ARG A 365 4.92 -3.10 24.89
CA ARG A 365 5.68 -2.13 24.10
C ARG A 365 5.59 -0.75 24.75
N ASP A 366 6.69 -0.04 24.69
CA ASP A 366 6.75 1.38 25.03
C ASP A 366 6.37 2.25 23.80
N GLU A 367 6.64 3.53 23.89
CA GLU A 367 6.34 4.47 22.80
C GLU A 367 7.37 4.46 21.66
N THR A 368 8.46 3.66 21.75
CA THR A 368 9.57 3.65 20.77
C THR A 368 9.06 3.36 19.36
N SER A 369 8.22 2.33 19.20
CA SER A 369 7.68 1.97 17.87
C SER A 369 6.80 3.07 17.27
N ARG A 370 5.98 3.72 18.10
CA ARG A 370 5.14 4.84 17.67
C ARG A 370 5.98 6.08 17.32
N GLN A 371 6.98 6.38 18.14
CA GLN A 371 7.91 7.49 17.88
C GLN A 371 8.67 7.28 16.58
N TRP A 372 9.13 6.04 16.31
CA TRP A 372 9.76 5.70 15.05
C TRP A 372 8.85 6.01 13.84
N VAL A 373 7.56 5.63 13.91
CA VAL A 373 6.61 5.94 12.82
C VAL A 373 6.39 7.44 12.66
N LYS A 374 6.32 8.19 13.77
CA LYS A 374 6.16 9.64 13.75
C LYS A 374 7.33 10.34 13.07
N GLU A 375 8.55 9.83 13.26
CA GLU A 375 9.77 10.39 12.68
C GLU A 375 10.03 9.94 11.23
N HIS A 376 9.49 8.82 10.79
CA HIS A 376 9.86 8.22 9.51
C HIS A 376 8.68 7.95 8.56
N ALA A 377 7.46 7.86 9.08
CA ALA A 377 6.30 7.42 8.31
C ALA A 377 4.99 8.17 8.63
N ASP A 378 5.06 9.37 9.25
CA ASP A 378 3.92 10.25 9.37
C ASP A 378 3.64 10.95 8.04
N TYR A 379 2.37 10.99 7.61
CA TYR A 379 2.03 11.58 6.31
C TYR A 379 2.26 13.08 6.24
N SER A 380 2.28 13.82 7.34
CA SER A 380 2.62 15.23 7.34
C SER A 380 4.09 15.41 6.93
N LEU A 381 5.00 14.65 7.54
CA LEU A 381 6.42 14.61 7.18
C LEU A 381 6.66 14.11 5.74
N LEU A 382 5.99 13.02 5.36
CA LEU A 382 6.13 12.44 4.02
C LEU A 382 5.61 13.37 2.92
N ALA A 383 4.57 14.14 3.20
CA ALA A 383 4.05 15.14 2.28
C ALA A 383 5.01 16.32 2.12
N GLU A 384 5.61 16.82 3.21
CA GLU A 384 6.65 17.85 3.16
C GLU A 384 7.84 17.37 2.32
N GLN A 385 8.29 16.14 2.56
CA GLN A 385 9.37 15.53 1.77
C GLN A 385 9.01 15.44 0.29
N TYR A 386 7.79 15.01 -0.03
CA TYR A 386 7.33 14.89 -1.42
C TYR A 386 7.23 16.27 -2.09
N MET A 387 6.68 17.26 -1.40
CA MET A 387 6.61 18.64 -1.90
C MET A 387 8.01 19.21 -2.16
N GLY A 388 8.96 19.02 -1.26
CA GLY A 388 10.36 19.42 -1.43
C GLY A 388 11.01 18.79 -2.67
N LEU A 389 10.77 17.50 -2.92
CA LEU A 389 11.25 16.82 -4.14
C LEU A 389 10.67 17.43 -5.42
N ILE A 390 9.39 17.82 -5.40
CA ILE A 390 8.74 18.46 -6.55
C ILE A 390 9.35 19.86 -6.78
N GLU A 391 9.53 20.66 -5.73
CA GLU A 391 10.11 21.99 -5.80
C GLU A 391 11.54 21.95 -6.31
N GLU A 392 12.35 21.02 -5.81
CA GLU A 392 13.71 20.81 -6.27
C GLU A 392 13.76 20.42 -7.76
N LEU A 393 12.89 19.54 -8.21
CA LEU A 393 12.76 19.14 -9.60
C LEU A 393 12.45 20.34 -10.50
N LEU A 394 11.49 21.18 -10.11
CA LEU A 394 11.06 22.34 -10.88
C LEU A 394 12.16 23.41 -10.94
N ASN A 395 12.88 23.63 -9.85
CA ASN A 395 14.01 24.56 -9.82
C ASN A 395 15.14 24.13 -10.76
N ARG A 396 15.45 22.82 -10.82
CA ARG A 396 16.46 22.28 -11.76
C ARG A 396 16.05 22.44 -13.23
N THR A 397 14.75 22.31 -13.52
CA THR A 397 14.23 22.41 -14.89
C THR A 397 14.04 23.86 -15.35
N SER A 398 13.97 24.82 -14.42
CA SER A 398 13.82 26.26 -14.71
C SER A 398 15.13 26.97 -15.03
N VAL A 399 16.29 26.36 -14.68
CA VAL A 399 17.62 26.91 -15.01
C VAL A 399 17.98 26.44 -16.42
N PRO A 400 18.08 27.33 -17.43
CA PRO A 400 18.52 26.93 -18.76
C PRO A 400 19.94 26.35 -18.66
N SER A 401 20.10 25.12 -19.17
CA SER A 401 21.45 24.58 -19.39
C SER A 401 22.22 25.56 -20.29
N ARG A 402 23.23 26.22 -19.70
CA ARG A 402 24.20 27.07 -20.43
C ARG A 402 25.03 26.24 -21.38
#